data_906a6cbdfcaba2d140e2ae7a9a39dbac
#
_entry.id   906a6cbdfcaba2d140e2ae7a9a39dbac
#
_cell.length_a   1.000
_cell.length_b   1.000
_cell.length_c   1.000
_cell.angle_alpha   90.00
_cell.angle_beta   90.00
_cell.angle_gamma   90.00
#
_symmetry.space_group_name_H-M   'P 1'
#
loop_
_entity.id
_entity.type
_entity.pdbx_description
1 polymer ?
#
loop_
_entity_poly.entity_id
_entity_poly.type
_entity_poly.pdbx_seq_one_letter_code
_entity_poly.pdbx_strand_id
1 'polypeptide(L)'
;TMQDILDLKEKTGHSTVAVTSDGTANGKFVGIVTSRDYRVSRMDPSTKVKEFMTPLEKIIYAPEGTSLKEANNIIWDHKLNTLPIVAADGRLLYFVFRKDYSSHKENPLELLDAQKRYIVGAGINTERVPALVEAGADVLCIDSSEGFSEWQKLTIEWIREHYGESVKVGAGNVVDREGFRFLAEAGADFIKIGIG
;
A
#
# COMPACT_ATOMS: atom_id res chain seq x y z
N THR A 1 22.37 -7.36 -9.06
CA THR A 1 22.75 -7.52 -10.48
C THR A 1 21.62 -7.10 -11.41
N MET A 2 21.91 -7.03 -12.71
CA MET A 2 20.86 -6.76 -13.72
C MET A 2 19.80 -7.87 -13.71
N GLN A 3 20.20 -9.13 -13.53
CA GLN A 3 19.26 -10.26 -13.45
C GLN A 3 18.25 -10.05 -12.31
N ASP A 4 18.71 -9.63 -11.14
CA ASP A 4 17.81 -9.37 -10.01
C ASP A 4 16.77 -8.27 -10.30
N ILE A 5 17.14 -7.26 -11.10
CA ILE A 5 16.20 -6.22 -11.55
C ILE A 5 15.13 -6.80 -12.51
N LEU A 6 15.54 -7.71 -13.40
CA LEU A 6 14.61 -8.38 -14.32
C LEU A 6 13.62 -9.28 -13.56
N ASP A 7 14.13 -10.07 -12.63
CA ASP A 7 13.32 -10.98 -11.80
C ASP A 7 12.33 -10.17 -10.94
N LEU A 8 12.78 -9.06 -10.36
CA LEU A 8 11.92 -8.16 -9.59
C LEU A 8 10.83 -7.54 -10.47
N LYS A 9 11.18 -7.11 -11.69
CA LYS A 9 10.21 -6.57 -12.64
C LYS A 9 9.18 -7.61 -13.07
N GLU A 10 9.61 -8.84 -13.33
CA GLU A 10 8.70 -9.95 -13.66
C GLU A 10 7.73 -10.23 -12.51
N LYS A 11 8.25 -10.29 -11.29
CA LYS A 11 7.47 -10.55 -10.08
C LYS A 11 6.47 -9.44 -9.73
N THR A 12 6.86 -8.18 -9.90
CA THR A 12 6.09 -7.03 -9.39
C THR A 12 5.39 -6.21 -10.47
N GLY A 13 5.77 -6.37 -11.74
CA GLY A 13 5.31 -5.53 -12.85
C GLY A 13 5.90 -4.11 -12.87
N HIS A 14 6.75 -3.74 -11.88
CA HIS A 14 7.33 -2.40 -11.80
C HIS A 14 8.64 -2.29 -12.55
N SER A 15 8.79 -1.19 -13.32
CA SER A 15 10.02 -0.88 -14.08
C SER A 15 10.94 0.13 -13.39
N THR A 16 10.52 0.68 -12.27
CA THR A 16 11.28 1.62 -11.45
C THR A 16 11.62 0.95 -10.13
N VAL A 17 12.90 0.80 -9.83
CA VAL A 17 13.39 0.08 -8.66
C VAL A 17 14.26 1.02 -7.83
N ALA A 18 13.92 1.16 -6.55
CA ALA A 18 14.78 1.84 -5.58
C ALA A 18 16.00 0.99 -5.24
N VAL A 19 17.14 1.64 -5.12
CA VAL A 19 18.38 1.01 -4.65
C VAL A 19 18.71 1.57 -3.28
N THR A 20 18.88 0.69 -2.30
CA THR A 20 19.21 1.04 -0.91
C THR A 20 20.57 0.46 -0.50
N SER A 21 21.13 1.02 0.56
CA SER A 21 22.50 0.68 1.02
C SER A 21 22.68 -0.77 1.46
N ASP A 22 21.59 -1.44 1.87
CA ASP A 22 21.60 -2.81 2.41
C ASP A 22 20.61 -3.75 1.68
N GLY A 23 19.92 -3.25 0.64
CA GLY A 23 18.93 -4.02 -0.11
C GLY A 23 17.58 -4.17 0.58
N THR A 24 17.37 -3.52 1.72
CA THR A 24 16.09 -3.54 2.45
C THR A 24 15.34 -2.21 2.31
N ALA A 25 14.05 -2.20 2.64
CA ALA A 25 13.24 -0.98 2.70
C ALA A 25 13.69 0.01 3.79
N ASN A 26 14.47 -0.47 4.78
CA ASN A 26 15.00 0.34 5.89
C ASN A 26 16.38 0.92 5.59
N GLY A 27 17.04 0.48 4.51
CA GLY A 27 18.33 1.01 4.08
C GLY A 27 18.25 2.44 3.57
N LYS A 28 19.39 3.15 3.58
CA LYS A 28 19.47 4.49 2.99
C LYS A 28 19.26 4.42 1.48
N PHE A 29 18.50 5.35 0.95
CA PHE A 29 18.30 5.49 -0.49
C PHE A 29 19.59 5.97 -1.16
N VAL A 30 20.11 5.19 -2.08
CA VAL A 30 21.39 5.48 -2.77
C VAL A 30 21.26 5.63 -4.27
N GLY A 31 20.12 5.28 -4.84
CA GLY A 31 19.93 5.42 -6.28
C GLY A 31 18.61 4.81 -6.77
N ILE A 32 18.42 4.88 -8.08
CA ILE A 32 17.25 4.36 -8.78
C ILE A 32 17.68 3.63 -10.04
N VAL A 33 16.98 2.56 -10.37
CA VAL A 33 17.08 1.89 -11.67
C VAL A 33 15.73 1.99 -12.38
N THR A 34 15.77 2.37 -13.62
CA THR A 34 14.61 2.40 -14.52
C THR A 34 14.90 1.59 -15.78
N SER A 35 13.89 1.30 -16.59
CA SER A 35 14.06 0.58 -17.86
C SER A 35 14.97 1.29 -18.89
N ARG A 36 15.36 2.53 -18.63
CA ARG A 36 16.29 3.31 -19.47
C ARG A 36 17.75 3.12 -19.11
N ASP A 37 18.03 2.58 -17.92
CA ASP A 37 19.38 2.48 -17.38
C ASP A 37 20.10 1.20 -17.81
N TYR A 38 19.39 0.22 -18.39
CA TYR A 38 19.96 -1.04 -18.85
C TYR A 38 19.36 -1.51 -20.19
N ARG A 39 20.16 -2.31 -20.92
CA ARG A 39 19.73 -2.98 -22.15
C ARG A 39 20.05 -4.46 -22.07
N VAL A 40 19.02 -5.29 -21.95
CA VAL A 40 19.14 -6.76 -21.82
C VAL A 40 20.00 -7.39 -22.92
N SER A 41 19.90 -6.86 -24.16
CA SER A 41 20.66 -7.37 -25.32
C SER A 41 22.13 -6.98 -25.34
N ARG A 42 22.59 -6.10 -24.44
CA ARG A 42 23.95 -5.53 -24.48
C ARG A 42 24.68 -5.54 -23.15
N MET A 43 24.02 -5.95 -22.07
CA MET A 43 24.57 -5.95 -20.72
C MET A 43 24.55 -7.35 -20.16
N ASP A 44 25.66 -7.75 -19.52
CA ASP A 44 25.76 -9.04 -18.87
C ASP A 44 24.79 -9.11 -17.69
N PRO A 45 24.00 -10.19 -17.54
CA PRO A 45 23.06 -10.37 -16.42
C PRO A 45 23.70 -10.24 -15.02
N SER A 46 24.98 -10.55 -14.89
CA SER A 46 25.75 -10.43 -13.66
C SER A 46 26.24 -9.03 -13.32
N THR A 47 26.07 -8.04 -14.23
CA THR A 47 26.48 -6.65 -14.02
C THR A 47 25.85 -6.09 -12.75
N LYS A 48 26.67 -5.48 -11.91
CA LYS A 48 26.23 -4.95 -10.62
C LYS A 48 25.36 -3.70 -10.80
N VAL A 49 24.28 -3.59 -10.04
CA VAL A 49 23.33 -2.46 -10.08
C VAL A 49 24.04 -1.10 -9.95
N LYS A 50 25.05 -1.00 -9.10
CA LYS A 50 25.84 0.22 -8.89
C LYS A 50 26.55 0.74 -10.14
N GLU A 51 26.73 -0.09 -11.16
CA GLU A 51 27.45 0.28 -12.40
C GLU A 51 26.53 0.96 -13.41
N PHE A 52 25.23 0.76 -13.28
CA PHE A 52 24.24 1.31 -14.24
C PHE A 52 23.09 2.08 -13.60
N MET A 53 22.94 2.04 -12.28
CA MET A 53 21.90 2.84 -11.60
C MET A 53 22.15 4.35 -11.79
N THR A 54 21.09 5.15 -11.71
CA THR A 54 21.22 6.58 -11.49
C THR A 54 21.47 6.82 -9.99
N PRO A 55 22.66 7.31 -9.60
CA PRO A 55 23.01 7.50 -8.19
C PRO A 55 22.30 8.73 -7.61
N LEU A 56 22.15 8.76 -6.29
CA LEU A 56 21.37 9.77 -5.55
C LEU A 56 21.78 11.21 -5.87
N GLU A 57 23.06 11.48 -6.10
CA GLU A 57 23.59 12.82 -6.42
C GLU A 57 23.04 13.38 -7.73
N LYS A 58 22.52 12.52 -8.60
CA LYS A 58 21.90 12.88 -9.89
C LYS A 58 20.38 12.84 -9.87
N ILE A 59 19.79 12.52 -8.72
CA ILE A 59 18.35 12.36 -8.56
C ILE A 59 17.77 13.62 -7.89
N ILE A 60 16.73 14.17 -8.49
CA ILE A 60 15.89 15.15 -7.83
C ILE A 60 14.93 14.39 -6.93
N TYR A 61 14.92 14.71 -5.66
CA TYR A 61 14.02 14.14 -4.65
C TYR A 61 13.43 15.24 -3.76
N ALA A 62 12.41 14.92 -2.99
CA ALA A 62 11.80 15.85 -2.06
C ALA A 62 11.78 15.28 -0.63
N PRO A 63 11.74 16.13 0.39
CA PRO A 63 11.71 15.70 1.79
C PRO A 63 10.35 15.13 2.19
N GLU A 64 10.33 14.42 3.29
CA GLU A 64 9.12 14.01 4.00
C GLU A 64 8.18 15.21 4.25
N GLY A 65 6.86 14.98 4.14
CA GLY A 65 5.84 16.02 4.28
C GLY A 65 5.54 16.81 3.01
N THR A 66 6.29 16.61 1.91
CA THR A 66 5.96 17.20 0.61
C THR A 66 4.57 16.78 0.17
N SER A 67 3.66 17.73 -0.05
CA SER A 67 2.31 17.46 -0.53
C SER A 67 2.31 16.92 -1.96
N LEU A 68 1.24 16.21 -2.35
CA LEU A 68 1.09 15.70 -3.71
C LEU A 68 1.12 16.84 -4.76
N LYS A 69 0.55 18.00 -4.42
CA LYS A 69 0.57 19.18 -5.30
C LYS A 69 2.00 19.72 -5.49
N GLU A 70 2.77 19.85 -4.42
CA GLU A 70 4.18 20.29 -4.49
C GLU A 70 5.03 19.27 -5.24
N ALA A 71 4.88 17.99 -4.94
CA ALA A 71 5.57 16.92 -5.67
C ALA A 71 5.25 16.95 -7.17
N ASN A 72 3.98 17.20 -7.53
CA ASN A 72 3.59 17.33 -8.92
C ASN A 72 4.23 18.56 -9.60
N ASN A 73 4.32 19.71 -8.93
CA ASN A 73 5.02 20.88 -9.47
C ASN A 73 6.49 20.55 -9.75
N ILE A 74 7.20 19.93 -8.80
CA ILE A 74 8.59 19.49 -9.00
C ILE A 74 8.71 18.53 -10.20
N ILE A 75 7.80 17.56 -10.32
CA ILE A 75 7.76 16.62 -11.43
C ILE A 75 7.62 17.35 -12.78
N TRP A 76 6.74 18.34 -12.85
CA TRP A 76 6.52 19.11 -14.08
C TRP A 76 7.69 20.04 -14.43
N ASP A 77 8.20 20.79 -13.47
CA ASP A 77 9.29 21.75 -13.67
C ASP A 77 10.57 21.07 -14.14
N HIS A 78 10.85 19.88 -13.58
CA HIS A 78 12.04 19.09 -13.92
C HIS A 78 11.78 17.99 -14.95
N LYS A 79 10.58 17.89 -15.54
CA LYS A 79 10.18 16.89 -16.55
C LYS A 79 10.43 15.44 -16.11
N LEU A 80 10.17 15.16 -14.82
CA LEU A 80 10.34 13.84 -14.22
C LEU A 80 9.12 12.95 -14.52
N ASN A 81 9.33 11.64 -14.43
CA ASN A 81 8.24 10.66 -14.36
C ASN A 81 7.98 10.18 -12.92
N THR A 82 8.99 10.31 -12.05
CA THR A 82 9.01 9.79 -10.69
C THR A 82 9.79 10.75 -9.80
N LEU A 83 9.26 11.03 -8.62
CA LEU A 83 9.92 11.83 -7.59
C LEU A 83 10.03 10.98 -6.31
N PRO A 84 11.24 10.65 -5.85
CA PRO A 84 11.45 10.02 -4.56
C PRO A 84 11.12 10.99 -3.42
N ILE A 85 10.46 10.50 -2.38
CA ILE A 85 10.29 11.21 -1.12
C ILE A 85 11.18 10.54 -0.07
N VAL A 86 12.09 11.32 0.50
CA VAL A 86 13.18 10.82 1.34
C VAL A 86 13.07 11.43 2.74
N ALA A 87 13.17 10.57 3.76
CA ALA A 87 13.17 10.99 5.16
C ALA A 87 14.47 11.71 5.53
N ALA A 88 14.46 12.43 6.65
CA ALA A 88 15.62 13.17 7.17
C ALA A 88 16.84 12.26 7.47
N ASP A 89 16.60 10.97 7.76
CA ASP A 89 17.65 9.97 7.98
C ASP A 89 18.20 9.33 6.69
N GLY A 90 17.67 9.75 5.54
CA GLY A 90 18.09 9.28 4.22
C GLY A 90 17.37 8.05 3.69
N ARG A 91 16.35 7.52 4.38
CA ARG A 91 15.53 6.40 3.88
C ARG A 91 14.54 6.88 2.84
N LEU A 92 14.30 6.06 1.82
CA LEU A 92 13.19 6.26 0.91
C LEU A 92 11.87 5.95 1.62
N LEU A 93 10.94 6.90 1.59
CA LEU A 93 9.58 6.68 2.12
C LEU A 93 8.67 6.11 1.05
N TYR A 94 8.59 6.79 -0.10
CA TYR A 94 7.79 6.37 -1.25
C TYR A 94 8.21 7.12 -2.51
N PHE A 95 7.67 6.70 -3.64
CA PHE A 95 7.74 7.42 -4.90
C PHE A 95 6.41 8.12 -5.19
N VAL A 96 6.47 9.34 -5.73
CA VAL A 96 5.35 9.99 -6.40
C VAL A 96 5.56 9.86 -7.91
N PHE A 97 4.58 9.30 -8.61
CA PHE A 97 4.63 9.19 -10.07
C PHE A 97 3.79 10.30 -10.71
N ARG A 98 4.21 10.75 -11.89
CA ARG A 98 3.48 11.77 -12.64
C ARG A 98 2.01 11.43 -12.86
N LYS A 99 1.68 10.16 -13.04
CA LYS A 99 0.32 9.66 -13.19
C LYS A 99 -0.54 9.79 -11.93
N ASP A 100 0.08 9.79 -10.75
CA ASP A 100 -0.64 9.78 -9.47
C ASP A 100 -1.47 11.07 -9.27
N TYR A 101 -0.94 12.22 -9.72
CA TYR A 101 -1.67 13.49 -9.63
C TYR A 101 -2.93 13.50 -10.50
N SER A 102 -2.85 12.96 -11.72
CA SER A 102 -4.01 12.85 -12.61
C SER A 102 -5.04 11.88 -12.03
N SER A 103 -4.60 10.72 -11.55
CA SER A 103 -5.45 9.73 -10.91
C SER A 103 -6.16 10.30 -9.68
N HIS A 104 -5.43 10.98 -8.79
CA HIS A 104 -6.02 11.61 -7.60
C HIS A 104 -7.03 12.70 -7.96
N LYS A 105 -6.78 13.49 -9.00
CA LYS A 105 -7.71 14.52 -9.49
C LYS A 105 -9.00 13.90 -10.06
N GLU A 106 -8.88 12.76 -10.74
CA GLU A 106 -10.01 12.02 -11.29
C GLU A 106 -10.78 11.24 -10.21
N ASN A 107 -10.12 10.86 -9.13
CA ASN A 107 -10.67 10.08 -8.03
C ASN A 107 -10.51 10.79 -6.67
N PRO A 108 -11.16 11.94 -6.45
CA PRO A 108 -10.95 12.75 -5.26
C PRO A 108 -11.43 12.08 -3.95
N LEU A 109 -12.19 10.99 -4.05
CA LEU A 109 -12.71 10.22 -2.92
C LEU A 109 -11.88 8.95 -2.62
N GLU A 110 -10.74 8.75 -3.29
CA GLU A 110 -9.87 7.63 -2.96
C GLU A 110 -9.37 7.70 -1.52
N LEU A 111 -9.37 6.57 -0.83
CA LEU A 111 -8.90 6.46 0.54
C LEU A 111 -7.47 5.92 0.57
N LEU A 112 -6.56 6.73 1.12
CA LEU A 112 -5.15 6.39 1.25
C LEU A 112 -4.73 6.45 2.73
N ASP A 113 -3.79 5.59 3.10
CA ASP A 113 -3.13 5.65 4.39
C ASP A 113 -2.05 6.77 4.46
N ALA A 114 -1.40 6.92 5.59
CA ALA A 114 -0.33 7.90 5.77
C ALA A 114 0.89 7.67 4.85
N GLN A 115 1.09 6.44 4.37
CA GLN A 115 2.13 6.06 3.42
C GLN A 115 1.68 6.15 1.96
N LYS A 116 0.50 6.72 1.70
CA LYS A 116 -0.07 6.85 0.34
C LYS A 116 -0.43 5.53 -0.33
N ARG A 117 -0.68 4.46 0.42
CA ARG A 117 -1.21 3.20 -0.08
C ARG A 117 -2.73 3.23 0.01
N TYR A 118 -3.42 2.55 -0.91
CA TYR A 118 -4.86 2.39 -0.82
C TYR A 118 -5.25 1.62 0.45
N ILE A 119 -6.26 2.13 1.16
CA ILE A 119 -6.91 1.39 2.23
C ILE A 119 -7.73 0.28 1.58
N VAL A 120 -7.44 -0.96 1.92
CA VAL A 120 -8.06 -2.15 1.32
C VAL A 120 -8.88 -2.93 2.32
N GLY A 121 -10.10 -3.30 1.90
CA GLY A 121 -11.00 -4.16 2.66
C GLY A 121 -11.04 -5.57 2.12
N ALA A 122 -11.20 -6.55 3.00
CA ALA A 122 -11.37 -7.94 2.63
C ALA A 122 -12.62 -8.55 3.27
N GLY A 123 -13.39 -9.30 2.47
CA GLY A 123 -14.46 -10.17 2.96
C GLY A 123 -13.88 -11.39 3.68
N ILE A 124 -14.41 -11.71 4.85
CA ILE A 124 -13.82 -12.72 5.72
C ILE A 124 -14.78 -13.85 6.11
N ASN A 125 -14.18 -15.01 6.41
CA ASN A 125 -14.59 -15.96 7.42
C ASN A 125 -13.48 -16.03 8.48
N THR A 126 -13.78 -16.57 9.67
CA THR A 126 -12.86 -16.54 10.81
C THR A 126 -11.48 -17.13 10.52
N GLU A 127 -11.41 -18.21 9.74
CA GLU A 127 -10.17 -18.96 9.46
C GLU A 127 -9.15 -18.16 8.65
N ARG A 128 -9.60 -17.20 7.82
CA ARG A 128 -8.73 -16.41 6.93
C ARG A 128 -8.21 -15.12 7.54
N VAL A 129 -8.73 -14.72 8.70
CA VAL A 129 -8.37 -13.45 9.33
C VAL A 129 -6.86 -13.29 9.52
N PRO A 130 -6.13 -14.26 10.11
CA PRO A 130 -4.68 -14.10 10.32
C PRO A 130 -3.92 -13.83 9.02
N ALA A 131 -4.19 -14.60 7.97
CA ALA A 131 -3.51 -14.45 6.68
C ALA A 131 -3.82 -13.11 6.00
N LEU A 132 -5.05 -12.60 6.13
CA LEU A 132 -5.45 -11.32 5.57
C LEU A 132 -4.81 -10.14 6.32
N VAL A 133 -4.73 -10.21 7.64
CA VAL A 133 -4.04 -9.19 8.45
C VAL A 133 -2.55 -9.19 8.14
N GLU A 134 -1.91 -10.36 8.03
CA GLU A 134 -0.50 -10.48 7.63
C GLU A 134 -0.25 -9.94 6.22
N ALA A 135 -1.20 -10.15 5.31
CA ALA A 135 -1.16 -9.60 3.95
C ALA A 135 -1.39 -8.08 3.88
N GLY A 136 -1.74 -7.44 5.01
CA GLY A 136 -1.91 -5.98 5.10
C GLY A 136 -3.32 -5.48 4.78
N ALA A 137 -4.37 -6.29 4.98
CA ALA A 137 -5.73 -5.80 4.90
C ALA A 137 -6.02 -4.81 6.04
N ASP A 138 -6.51 -3.61 5.70
CA ASP A 138 -6.81 -2.55 6.66
C ASP A 138 -8.19 -2.71 7.29
N VAL A 139 -9.12 -3.30 6.55
CA VAL A 139 -10.53 -3.45 6.94
C VAL A 139 -10.98 -4.88 6.66
N LEU A 140 -11.56 -5.52 7.63
CA LEU A 140 -12.21 -6.83 7.47
C LEU A 140 -13.73 -6.66 7.48
N CYS A 141 -14.44 -7.40 6.64
CA CYS A 141 -15.90 -7.32 6.57
C CYS A 141 -16.51 -8.73 6.58
N ILE A 142 -17.34 -9.00 7.58
CA ILE A 142 -18.19 -10.19 7.61
C ILE A 142 -19.44 -9.85 6.79
N ASP A 143 -19.52 -10.40 5.59
CA ASP A 143 -20.60 -10.13 4.65
C ASP A 143 -21.47 -11.38 4.45
N SER A 144 -22.62 -11.40 5.11
CA SER A 144 -23.58 -12.49 5.06
C SER A 144 -24.99 -11.94 5.04
N SER A 145 -25.91 -12.62 4.39
CA SER A 145 -27.34 -12.27 4.39
C SER A 145 -27.97 -12.34 5.80
N GLU A 146 -27.34 -13.06 6.74
CA GLU A 146 -27.81 -13.23 8.11
C GLU A 146 -26.76 -12.70 9.10
N GLY A 147 -26.82 -11.39 9.38
CA GLY A 147 -25.88 -10.72 10.26
C GLY A 147 -26.19 -10.91 11.75
N PHE A 148 -27.47 -11.05 12.11
CA PHE A 148 -27.89 -11.27 13.48
C PHE A 148 -27.67 -12.73 13.91
N SER A 149 -26.41 -13.13 13.98
CA SER A 149 -26.00 -14.50 14.29
C SER A 149 -24.87 -14.57 15.30
N GLU A 150 -24.93 -15.57 16.17
CA GLU A 150 -23.88 -15.82 17.17
C GLU A 150 -22.50 -16.03 16.52
N TRP A 151 -22.46 -16.60 15.33
CA TRP A 151 -21.21 -16.79 14.59
C TRP A 151 -20.54 -15.45 14.25
N GLN A 152 -21.28 -14.43 13.80
CA GLN A 152 -20.71 -13.10 13.53
C GLN A 152 -20.20 -12.45 14.81
N LYS A 153 -20.96 -12.51 15.89
CA LYS A 153 -20.54 -12.01 17.19
C LYS A 153 -19.24 -12.64 17.65
N LEU A 154 -19.17 -13.96 17.68
CA LEU A 154 -17.97 -14.70 18.11
C LEU A 154 -16.75 -14.38 17.19
N THR A 155 -16.97 -14.18 15.91
CA THR A 155 -15.91 -13.79 15.00
C THR A 155 -15.38 -12.38 15.30
N ILE A 156 -16.27 -11.42 15.56
CA ILE A 156 -15.88 -10.05 15.96
C ILE A 156 -15.13 -10.07 17.27
N GLU A 157 -15.66 -10.74 18.30
CA GLU A 157 -15.04 -10.85 19.61
C GLU A 157 -13.65 -11.48 19.52
N TRP A 158 -13.50 -12.54 18.72
CA TRP A 158 -12.21 -13.18 18.47
C TRP A 158 -11.20 -12.21 17.82
N ILE A 159 -11.63 -11.41 16.84
CA ILE A 159 -10.77 -10.40 16.21
C ILE A 159 -10.36 -9.34 17.21
N ARG A 160 -11.27 -8.88 18.06
CA ARG A 160 -10.97 -7.90 19.12
C ARG A 160 -9.99 -8.44 20.14
N GLU A 161 -10.12 -9.70 20.54
CA GLU A 161 -9.20 -10.35 21.45
C GLU A 161 -7.77 -10.44 20.90
N HIS A 162 -7.62 -10.76 19.61
CA HIS A 162 -6.30 -11.02 19.01
C HIS A 162 -5.63 -9.77 18.41
N TYR A 163 -6.41 -8.83 17.89
CA TYR A 163 -5.90 -7.65 17.15
C TYR A 163 -6.34 -6.31 17.76
N GLY A 164 -7.19 -6.32 18.76
CA GLY A 164 -7.70 -5.10 19.40
C GLY A 164 -8.40 -4.18 18.36
N GLU A 165 -8.05 -2.90 18.39
CA GLU A 165 -8.57 -1.89 17.47
C GLU A 165 -7.65 -1.60 16.27
N SER A 166 -6.55 -2.33 16.15
CA SER A 166 -5.59 -2.15 15.05
C SER A 166 -6.15 -2.56 13.70
N VAL A 167 -7.17 -3.41 13.68
CA VAL A 167 -7.90 -3.86 12.48
C VAL A 167 -9.35 -3.41 12.58
N LYS A 168 -9.84 -2.77 11.53
CA LYS A 168 -11.25 -2.36 11.46
C LYS A 168 -12.13 -3.52 11.00
N VAL A 169 -13.26 -3.74 11.69
CA VAL A 169 -14.16 -4.87 11.44
C VAL A 169 -15.56 -4.37 11.15
N GLY A 170 -16.05 -4.69 9.95
CA GLY A 170 -17.44 -4.55 9.57
C GLY A 170 -18.19 -5.87 9.66
N ALA A 171 -19.49 -5.79 9.88
CA ALA A 171 -20.37 -6.95 10.00
C ALA A 171 -21.75 -6.70 9.37
N GLY A 172 -22.45 -7.72 9.04
CA GLY A 172 -23.81 -7.65 8.47
C GLY A 172 -24.09 -8.83 7.52
N ASN A 173 -25.28 -8.81 6.91
CA ASN A 173 -26.24 -7.71 6.85
C ASN A 173 -27.29 -7.85 7.95
N VAL A 174 -27.79 -6.75 8.45
CA VAL A 174 -28.90 -6.69 9.39
C VAL A 174 -30.03 -5.81 8.85
N VAL A 175 -31.26 -6.04 9.28
CA VAL A 175 -32.45 -5.32 8.79
C VAL A 175 -33.22 -4.57 9.86
N ASP A 176 -32.88 -4.78 11.11
CA ASP A 176 -33.57 -4.19 12.24
C ASP A 176 -32.61 -3.61 13.29
N ARG A 177 -33.22 -2.97 14.29
CA ARG A 177 -32.51 -2.29 15.38
C ARG A 177 -31.83 -3.28 16.33
N GLU A 178 -32.38 -4.45 16.50
CA GLU A 178 -31.85 -5.46 17.44
C GLU A 178 -30.58 -6.07 16.86
N GLY A 179 -30.60 -6.47 15.58
CA GLY A 179 -29.44 -6.96 14.88
C GLY A 179 -28.31 -5.91 14.80
N PHE A 180 -28.66 -4.63 14.59
CA PHE A 180 -27.67 -3.56 14.62
C PHE A 180 -26.99 -3.45 15.98
N ARG A 181 -27.77 -3.41 17.07
CA ARG A 181 -27.22 -3.35 18.44
C ARG A 181 -26.36 -4.55 18.78
N PHE A 182 -26.81 -5.73 18.43
CA PHE A 182 -26.09 -6.97 18.66
C PHE A 182 -24.67 -6.95 18.08
N LEU A 183 -24.52 -6.52 16.84
CA LEU A 183 -23.20 -6.42 16.20
C LEU A 183 -22.36 -5.25 16.74
N ALA A 184 -22.98 -4.12 17.07
CA ALA A 184 -22.31 -2.99 17.68
C ALA A 184 -21.76 -3.33 19.07
N GLU A 185 -22.54 -4.02 19.90
CA GLU A 185 -22.14 -4.48 21.23
C GLU A 185 -21.04 -5.55 21.16
N ALA A 186 -21.00 -6.36 20.10
CA ALA A 186 -19.92 -7.29 19.83
C ALA A 186 -18.59 -6.59 19.44
N GLY A 187 -18.63 -5.29 19.12
CA GLY A 187 -17.45 -4.50 18.81
C GLY A 187 -17.20 -4.24 17.32
N ALA A 188 -18.22 -4.34 16.46
CA ALA A 188 -18.10 -3.96 15.06
C ALA A 188 -17.86 -2.44 14.90
N ASP A 189 -16.91 -2.02 14.05
CA ASP A 189 -16.65 -0.61 13.73
C ASP A 189 -17.71 -0.03 12.78
N PHE A 190 -18.27 -0.87 11.91
CA PHE A 190 -19.36 -0.50 11.01
C PHE A 190 -20.28 -1.69 10.74
N ILE A 191 -21.53 -1.39 10.38
CA ILE A 191 -22.56 -2.42 10.21
C ILE A 191 -23.28 -2.18 8.89
N LYS A 192 -23.37 -3.23 8.08
CA LYS A 192 -24.13 -3.22 6.83
C LYS A 192 -25.61 -3.44 7.11
N ILE A 193 -26.43 -2.50 6.66
CA ILE A 193 -27.89 -2.53 6.84
C ILE A 193 -28.56 -2.79 5.49
N GLY A 194 -29.51 -3.72 5.46
CA GLY A 194 -30.27 -4.09 4.28
C GLY A 194 -29.83 -5.41 3.66
N ILE A 195 -30.75 -6.02 2.90
CA ILE A 195 -30.51 -7.32 2.21
C ILE A 195 -30.48 -7.12 0.69
N GLY A 196 -30.61 -5.94 0.22
CA GLY A 196 -30.45 -5.59 -1.21
C GLY A 196 -31.28 -5.47 -2.15
#